data_d42a940ace6c4ee6a08fe3a6b22bc458
#
_entry.id   d42a940ace6c4ee6a08fe3a6b22bc458
#
_cell.length_a   1.000
_cell.length_b   1.000
_cell.length_c   1.000
_cell.angle_alpha   90.00
_cell.angle_beta   90.00
_cell.angle_gamma   90.00
#
_symmetry.space_group_name_H-M   'P 1'
#
loop_
_entity.id
_entity.type
_entity.pdbx_description
1 polymer ?
#
loop_
_entity_poly.entity_id
_entity_poly.type
_entity_poly.pdbx_seq_one_letter_code
_entity_poly.pdbx_strand_id
1 'polypeptide(L)'
;MCNMCLTSIAYTNDQWDTLCHNERLYHQLHMFLFCEMAERGMLTKPSVPTLQSEHCLLNEIEENDITALRTIFSDADTQRYLPDLCDIAQTNDGIKQILKSFHTYLSKNEGVLWGIRKHDTLIGFVATMDLSTNPTIFFAIHPKYRNQGYMQESVRLATQYICNAKLTNELHTEVDVNNIASQKVLESCGYRISEVNDTTIKYVQLWDI
;
A
#
# COMPACT_ATOMS: atom_id res chain seq x y z
N MET A 1 -5.23 16.09 21.01
CA MET A 1 -6.35 16.22 21.97
C MET A 1 -7.63 16.27 21.17
N CYS A 2 -8.34 15.17 21.08
CA CYS A 2 -9.61 15.10 20.37
C CYS A 2 -10.75 15.25 21.38
N ASN A 3 -11.27 16.46 21.53
CA ASN A 3 -12.28 16.84 22.53
C ASN A 3 -13.72 16.52 22.11
N MET A 4 -13.96 15.75 21.05
CA MET A 4 -15.30 15.63 20.47
C MET A 4 -15.96 14.24 20.57
N CYS A 5 -15.31 13.22 21.09
CA CYS A 5 -15.88 11.85 21.12
C CYS A 5 -16.32 11.35 22.50
N LEU A 6 -16.34 12.18 23.55
CA LEU A 6 -16.46 11.70 24.93
C LEU A 6 -17.76 12.10 25.66
N THR A 7 -18.76 12.62 24.98
CA THR A 7 -19.98 13.14 25.67
C THR A 7 -21.04 12.08 26.02
N SER A 8 -20.82 10.79 25.71
CA SER A 8 -21.83 9.76 26.03
C SER A 8 -21.41 8.71 27.08
N ILE A 9 -20.16 8.72 27.54
CA ILE A 9 -19.68 7.86 28.64
C ILE A 9 -18.97 8.75 29.64
N ALA A 10 -19.62 9.02 30.77
CA ALA A 10 -19.09 9.84 31.85
C ALA A 10 -18.03 9.05 32.65
N TYR A 11 -16.81 8.97 32.15
CA TYR A 11 -15.66 8.54 32.95
C TYR A 11 -14.99 9.77 33.61
N THR A 12 -14.51 9.60 34.81
CA THR A 12 -13.67 10.63 35.49
C THR A 12 -12.25 10.59 34.88
N ASN A 13 -11.50 11.69 34.99
CA ASN A 13 -10.10 11.75 34.52
C ASN A 13 -9.24 10.61 35.07
N ASP A 14 -9.41 10.27 36.38
CA ASP A 14 -8.67 9.17 37.03
C ASP A 14 -8.99 7.80 36.43
N GLN A 15 -10.23 7.59 35.95
CA GLN A 15 -10.64 6.34 35.24
C GLN A 15 -10.03 6.27 33.88
N TRP A 16 -9.87 7.38 33.16
CA TRP A 16 -9.18 7.46 31.88
C TRP A 16 -7.70 7.17 32.00
N ASP A 17 -7.02 7.73 33.02
CA ASP A 17 -5.60 7.47 33.24
C ASP A 17 -5.34 6.00 33.60
N THR A 18 -6.23 5.36 34.34
CA THR A 18 -6.15 3.92 34.65
C THR A 18 -6.38 3.04 33.42
N LEU A 19 -7.29 3.42 32.53
CA LEU A 19 -7.55 2.70 31.28
C LEU A 19 -6.41 2.82 30.28
N CYS A 20 -5.79 3.99 30.17
CA CYS A 20 -4.64 4.23 29.29
C CYS A 20 -3.38 3.46 29.72
N HIS A 21 -3.25 3.09 30.99
CA HIS A 21 -2.15 2.26 31.49
C HIS A 21 -2.34 0.76 31.27
N ASN A 22 -3.54 0.32 30.83
CA ASN A 22 -3.84 -1.07 30.56
C ASN A 22 -4.03 -1.29 29.06
N GLU A 23 -2.95 -1.57 28.33
CA GLU A 23 -2.92 -1.76 26.88
C GLU A 23 -4.02 -2.70 26.35
N ARG A 24 -4.34 -3.76 27.08
CA ARG A 24 -5.33 -4.76 26.70
C ARG A 24 -6.77 -4.20 26.79
N LEU A 25 -7.08 -3.42 27.80
CA LEU A 25 -8.37 -2.73 27.97
C LEU A 25 -8.50 -1.59 26.96
N TYR A 26 -7.42 -0.87 26.71
CA TYR A 26 -7.37 0.19 25.69
C TYR A 26 -7.68 -0.37 24.30
N HIS A 27 -7.04 -1.48 23.92
CA HIS A 27 -7.33 -2.15 22.65
C HIS A 27 -8.77 -2.67 22.55
N GLN A 28 -9.32 -3.23 23.64
CA GLN A 28 -10.71 -3.70 23.65
C GLN A 28 -11.71 -2.54 23.54
N LEU A 29 -11.49 -1.46 24.27
CA LEU A 29 -12.35 -0.28 24.23
C LEU A 29 -12.25 0.45 22.89
N HIS A 30 -11.03 0.56 22.34
CA HIS A 30 -10.79 1.15 21.02
C HIS A 30 -11.47 0.34 19.92
N MET A 31 -11.39 -0.99 19.96
CA MET A 31 -12.08 -1.88 19.03
C MET A 31 -13.61 -1.79 19.18
N PHE A 32 -14.14 -1.72 20.41
CA PHE A 32 -15.55 -1.58 20.66
C PHE A 32 -16.11 -0.24 20.16
N LEU A 33 -15.43 0.86 20.47
CA LEU A 33 -15.79 2.20 19.97
C LEU A 33 -15.68 2.28 18.44
N PHE A 34 -14.67 1.65 17.86
CA PHE A 34 -14.50 1.57 16.42
C PHE A 34 -15.66 0.80 15.75
N CYS A 35 -16.07 -0.34 16.31
CA CYS A 35 -17.20 -1.10 15.83
C CYS A 35 -18.53 -0.31 15.96
N GLU A 36 -18.78 0.33 17.11
CA GLU A 36 -19.99 1.16 17.30
C GLU A 36 -20.03 2.36 16.35
N MET A 37 -18.89 3.02 16.11
CA MET A 37 -18.80 4.14 15.17
C MET A 37 -18.97 3.68 13.71
N ALA A 38 -18.50 2.49 13.36
CA ALA A 38 -18.72 1.88 12.06
C ALA A 38 -20.20 1.50 11.85
N GLU A 39 -20.86 0.89 12.85
CA GLU A 39 -22.27 0.55 12.82
C GLU A 39 -23.18 1.78 12.73
N ARG A 40 -22.77 2.91 13.33
CA ARG A 40 -23.51 4.19 13.26
C ARG A 40 -23.20 4.98 11.99
N GLY A 41 -22.39 4.45 11.06
CA GLY A 41 -21.99 5.16 9.84
C GLY A 41 -21.12 6.39 10.09
N MET A 42 -20.54 6.53 11.29
CA MET A 42 -19.66 7.65 11.67
C MET A 42 -18.22 7.44 11.21
N LEU A 43 -17.84 6.19 10.88
CA LEU A 43 -16.54 5.86 10.28
C LEU A 43 -16.77 5.51 8.82
N THR A 44 -16.23 6.32 7.95
CA THR A 44 -16.09 5.91 6.55
C THR A 44 -15.10 4.75 6.51
N LYS A 45 -15.46 3.66 5.83
CA LYS A 45 -14.52 2.57 5.53
C LYS A 45 -13.27 3.20 4.92
N PRO A 46 -12.05 2.88 5.43
CA PRO A 46 -10.85 3.42 4.82
C PRO A 46 -10.86 3.07 3.33
N SER A 47 -10.79 4.08 2.49
CA SER A 47 -10.78 3.94 1.04
C SER A 47 -9.37 4.20 0.50
N VAL A 48 -8.99 3.48 -0.54
CA VAL A 48 -7.74 3.70 -1.25
C VAL A 48 -7.76 5.12 -1.82
N PRO A 49 -6.74 5.96 -1.52
CA PRO A 49 -6.67 7.32 -2.06
C PRO A 49 -6.60 7.30 -3.58
N THR A 50 -7.37 8.17 -4.22
CA THR A 50 -7.28 8.37 -5.66
C THR A 50 -6.17 9.35 -5.99
N LEU A 51 -5.18 8.93 -6.79
CA LEU A 51 -4.06 9.75 -7.24
C LEU A 51 -4.12 9.83 -8.77
N GLN A 52 -3.84 11.00 -9.33
CA GLN A 52 -3.93 11.21 -10.76
C GLN A 52 -2.69 11.91 -11.31
N SER A 53 -2.19 11.40 -12.44
CA SER A 53 -1.19 12.05 -13.29
C SER A 53 -1.81 12.47 -14.63
N GLU A 54 -0.98 12.94 -15.55
CA GLU A 54 -1.41 13.26 -16.91
C GLU A 54 -1.89 12.03 -17.69
N HIS A 55 -1.25 10.86 -17.46
CA HIS A 55 -1.45 9.67 -18.30
C HIS A 55 -2.09 8.50 -17.60
N CYS A 56 -2.16 8.50 -16.27
CA CYS A 56 -2.75 7.40 -15.51
C CYS A 56 -3.44 7.84 -14.22
N LEU A 57 -4.33 6.98 -13.76
CA LEU A 57 -5.07 7.09 -12.51
C LEU A 57 -4.67 5.94 -11.60
N LEU A 58 -4.39 6.24 -10.33
CA LEU A 58 -4.21 5.25 -9.28
C LEU A 58 -5.45 5.28 -8.37
N ASN A 59 -6.10 4.15 -8.24
CA ASN A 59 -7.29 4.00 -7.39
C ASN A 59 -7.44 2.58 -6.84
N GLU A 60 -8.53 2.35 -6.12
CA GLU A 60 -8.87 1.03 -5.58
C GLU A 60 -9.00 -0.01 -6.70
N ILE A 61 -8.48 -1.22 -6.42
CA ILE A 61 -8.65 -2.38 -7.29
C ILE A 61 -9.95 -3.06 -6.88
N GLU A 62 -10.84 -3.28 -7.84
CA GLU A 62 -12.15 -3.86 -7.64
C GLU A 62 -12.19 -5.35 -8.03
N GLU A 63 -13.25 -6.05 -7.65
CA GLU A 63 -13.44 -7.45 -8.04
C GLU A 63 -13.47 -7.66 -9.57
N ASN A 64 -13.95 -6.67 -10.31
CA ASN A 64 -13.99 -6.71 -11.79
C ASN A 64 -12.59 -6.71 -12.42
N ASP A 65 -11.57 -6.30 -11.66
CA ASP A 65 -10.17 -6.23 -12.12
C ASP A 65 -9.42 -7.57 -11.98
N ILE A 66 -10.01 -8.58 -11.33
CA ILE A 66 -9.36 -9.87 -11.06
C ILE A 66 -8.80 -10.50 -12.34
N THR A 67 -9.52 -10.41 -13.46
CA THR A 67 -9.05 -10.94 -14.74
C THR A 67 -7.80 -10.21 -15.25
N ALA A 68 -7.74 -8.89 -15.11
CA ALA A 68 -6.58 -8.10 -15.50
C ALA A 68 -5.38 -8.40 -14.58
N LEU A 69 -5.60 -8.48 -13.25
CA LEU A 69 -4.57 -8.88 -12.30
C LEU A 69 -4.02 -10.27 -12.61
N ARG A 70 -4.88 -11.24 -12.92
CA ARG A 70 -4.44 -12.57 -13.31
C ARG A 70 -3.50 -12.53 -14.52
N THR A 71 -3.80 -11.71 -15.51
CA THR A 71 -2.92 -11.55 -16.69
C THR A 71 -1.55 -10.97 -16.28
N ILE A 72 -1.52 -10.01 -15.36
CA ILE A 72 -0.29 -9.43 -14.83
C ILE A 72 0.53 -10.49 -14.07
N PHE A 73 -0.10 -11.25 -13.17
CA PHE A 73 0.57 -12.28 -12.37
C PHE A 73 0.98 -13.52 -13.17
N SER A 74 0.34 -13.77 -14.33
CA SER A 74 0.71 -14.88 -15.24
C SER A 74 1.87 -14.53 -16.18
N ASP A 75 2.30 -13.28 -16.21
CA ASP A 75 3.45 -12.85 -17.00
C ASP A 75 4.77 -13.40 -16.46
N ALA A 76 5.63 -13.92 -17.33
CA ALA A 76 6.86 -14.63 -16.94
C ALA A 76 7.84 -13.74 -16.16
N ASP A 77 7.99 -12.46 -16.55
CA ASP A 77 8.85 -11.54 -15.81
C ASP A 77 8.26 -11.20 -14.43
N THR A 78 6.93 -11.03 -14.35
CA THR A 78 6.25 -10.79 -13.06
C THR A 78 6.43 -11.99 -12.14
N GLN A 79 6.26 -13.22 -12.63
CA GLN A 79 6.51 -14.44 -11.86
C GLN A 79 7.96 -14.57 -11.42
N ARG A 80 8.90 -14.18 -12.27
CA ARG A 80 10.33 -14.24 -11.94
C ARG A 80 10.72 -13.29 -10.82
N TYR A 81 10.14 -12.07 -10.79
CA TYR A 81 10.58 -11.01 -9.90
C TYR A 81 9.66 -10.76 -8.70
N LEU A 82 8.44 -11.34 -8.70
CA LEU A 82 7.49 -11.33 -7.59
C LEU A 82 6.92 -12.75 -7.33
N PRO A 83 7.78 -13.77 -7.14
CA PRO A 83 7.35 -15.16 -7.06
C PRO A 83 6.32 -15.40 -5.96
N ASP A 84 6.58 -14.92 -4.74
CA ASP A 84 5.72 -15.15 -3.57
C ASP A 84 4.30 -14.61 -3.79
N LEU A 85 4.19 -13.44 -4.41
CA LEU A 85 2.89 -12.83 -4.72
C LEU A 85 2.18 -13.59 -5.83
N CYS A 86 2.92 -14.02 -6.86
CA CYS A 86 2.37 -14.79 -7.98
C CYS A 86 1.90 -16.18 -7.53
N ASP A 87 2.57 -16.82 -6.58
CA ASP A 87 2.16 -18.11 -6.03
C ASP A 87 0.79 -18.02 -5.34
N ILE A 88 0.54 -16.96 -4.59
CA ILE A 88 -0.79 -16.69 -4.00
C ILE A 88 -1.81 -16.38 -5.10
N ALA A 89 -1.42 -15.62 -6.10
CA ALA A 89 -2.30 -15.11 -7.17
C ALA A 89 -2.65 -16.12 -8.26
N GLN A 90 -2.26 -17.39 -8.14
CA GLN A 90 -2.56 -18.44 -9.13
C GLN A 90 -4.07 -18.68 -9.34
N THR A 91 -4.88 -18.35 -8.34
CA THR A 91 -6.34 -18.48 -8.38
C THR A 91 -7.05 -17.16 -8.15
N ASN A 92 -8.33 -17.06 -8.56
CA ASN A 92 -9.14 -15.89 -8.22
C ASN A 92 -9.27 -15.67 -6.72
N ASP A 93 -9.37 -16.75 -5.95
CA ASP A 93 -9.49 -16.68 -4.49
C ASP A 93 -8.18 -16.19 -3.86
N GLY A 94 -7.03 -16.59 -4.40
CA GLY A 94 -5.73 -16.06 -3.98
C GLY A 94 -5.61 -14.56 -4.26
N ILE A 95 -6.06 -14.09 -5.42
CA ILE A 95 -6.10 -12.64 -5.73
C ILE A 95 -7.03 -11.91 -4.75
N LYS A 96 -8.23 -12.44 -4.48
CA LYS A 96 -9.14 -11.88 -3.47
C LYS A 96 -8.50 -11.82 -2.07
N GLN A 97 -7.72 -12.84 -1.71
CA GLN A 97 -6.98 -12.86 -0.45
C GLN A 97 -5.95 -11.74 -0.38
N ILE A 98 -5.21 -11.49 -1.46
CA ILE A 98 -4.26 -10.36 -1.56
C ILE A 98 -5.01 -9.04 -1.36
N LEU A 99 -6.10 -8.80 -2.09
CA LEU A 99 -6.91 -7.58 -1.95
C LEU A 99 -7.41 -7.39 -0.52
N LYS A 100 -7.93 -8.46 0.11
CA LYS A 100 -8.39 -8.43 1.51
C LYS A 100 -7.26 -8.10 2.49
N SER A 101 -6.06 -8.65 2.27
CA SER A 101 -4.89 -8.36 3.10
C SER A 101 -4.53 -6.88 3.01
N PHE A 102 -4.53 -6.29 1.81
CA PHE A 102 -4.26 -4.86 1.63
C PHE A 102 -5.33 -3.95 2.22
N HIS A 103 -6.59 -4.36 2.25
CA HIS A 103 -7.61 -3.63 3.01
C HIS A 103 -7.30 -3.61 4.52
N THR A 104 -6.70 -4.69 5.04
CA THR A 104 -6.27 -4.74 6.44
C THR A 104 -5.06 -3.83 6.67
N TYR A 105 -4.07 -3.82 5.77
CA TYR A 105 -2.94 -2.88 5.81
C TYR A 105 -3.42 -1.43 5.78
N LEU A 106 -4.32 -1.11 4.85
CA LEU A 106 -4.90 0.23 4.72
C LEU A 106 -5.60 0.69 6.01
N SER A 107 -6.41 -0.19 6.62
CA SER A 107 -7.14 0.13 7.86
C SER A 107 -6.23 0.41 9.06
N LYS A 108 -4.98 -0.05 9.01
CA LYS A 108 -3.95 0.16 10.03
C LYS A 108 -2.95 1.27 9.68
N ASN A 109 -3.10 1.92 8.55
CA ASN A 109 -2.11 2.82 7.95
C ASN A 109 -0.73 2.16 7.71
N GLU A 110 -0.71 0.84 7.50
CA GLU A 110 0.50 0.05 7.29
C GLU A 110 0.81 -0.21 5.81
N GLY A 111 -0.06 0.19 4.91
CA GLY A 111 0.17 0.04 3.49
C GLY A 111 -1.03 0.35 2.63
N VAL A 112 -0.78 0.52 1.34
CA VAL A 112 -1.80 0.81 0.33
C VAL A 112 -1.49 0.03 -0.94
N LEU A 113 -2.52 -0.53 -1.57
CA LEU A 113 -2.44 -1.13 -2.91
C LEU A 113 -3.28 -0.30 -3.87
N TRP A 114 -2.63 0.31 -4.86
CA TRP A 114 -3.28 1.03 -5.95
C TRP A 114 -3.28 0.22 -7.24
N GLY A 115 -4.41 0.17 -7.91
CA GLY A 115 -4.48 -0.20 -9.31
C GLY A 115 -4.07 0.98 -10.19
N ILE A 116 -3.23 0.72 -11.18
CA ILE A 116 -2.85 1.71 -12.19
C ILE A 116 -3.82 1.56 -13.36
N ARG A 117 -4.52 2.65 -13.71
CA ARG A 117 -5.46 2.65 -14.83
C ARG A 117 -5.03 3.56 -15.95
N LYS A 118 -5.21 3.08 -17.16
CA LYS A 118 -5.27 3.90 -18.37
C LYS A 118 -6.72 3.95 -18.83
N HIS A 119 -7.35 5.12 -18.73
CA HIS A 119 -8.81 5.23 -18.77
C HIS A 119 -9.45 4.23 -17.76
N ASP A 120 -10.38 3.41 -18.18
CA ASP A 120 -11.06 2.43 -17.31
C ASP A 120 -10.34 1.06 -17.21
N THR A 121 -9.22 0.89 -17.91
CA THR A 121 -8.50 -0.39 -17.96
C THR A 121 -7.43 -0.44 -16.88
N LEU A 122 -7.48 -1.47 -16.02
CA LEU A 122 -6.38 -1.79 -15.10
C LEU A 122 -5.18 -2.30 -15.92
N ILE A 123 -4.05 -1.61 -15.80
CA ILE A 123 -2.81 -1.92 -16.55
C ILE A 123 -1.66 -2.37 -15.65
N GLY A 124 -1.77 -2.18 -14.34
CA GLY A 124 -0.73 -2.53 -13.38
C GLY A 124 -1.16 -2.25 -11.95
N PHE A 125 -0.23 -2.37 -11.04
CA PHE A 125 -0.42 -1.97 -9.65
C PHE A 125 0.88 -1.42 -9.05
N VAL A 126 0.74 -0.60 -8.01
CA VAL A 126 1.81 -0.21 -7.10
C VAL A 126 1.31 -0.40 -5.68
N ALA A 127 2.15 -0.93 -4.81
CA ALA A 127 1.81 -1.21 -3.42
C ALA A 127 2.91 -0.75 -2.47
N THR A 128 2.49 -0.29 -1.29
CA THR A 128 3.36 -0.09 -0.14
C THR A 128 2.88 -0.95 1.01
N MET A 129 3.80 -1.41 1.86
CA MET A 129 3.49 -2.23 3.02
C MET A 129 4.51 -2.01 4.14
N ASP A 130 4.13 -2.46 5.35
CA ASP A 130 4.96 -2.43 6.56
C ASP A 130 5.51 -1.03 6.91
N LEU A 131 4.69 0.01 6.67
CA LEU A 131 5.10 1.42 6.74
C LEU A 131 5.64 1.85 8.11
N SER A 132 5.29 1.17 9.20
CA SER A 132 5.80 1.45 10.55
C SER A 132 7.07 0.69 10.92
N THR A 133 7.42 -0.39 10.21
CA THR A 133 8.50 -1.30 10.60
C THR A 133 9.59 -1.45 9.55
N ASN A 134 9.21 -1.76 8.31
CA ASN A 134 10.12 -1.92 7.18
C ASN A 134 9.45 -1.41 5.90
N PRO A 135 9.33 -0.08 5.75
CA PRO A 135 8.55 0.54 4.68
C PRO A 135 8.98 0.09 3.29
N THR A 136 8.16 -0.71 2.64
CA THR A 136 8.50 -1.33 1.36
C THR A 136 7.55 -0.89 0.25
N ILE A 137 8.08 -0.70 -0.96
CA ILE A 137 7.32 -0.46 -2.18
C ILE A 137 7.61 -1.55 -3.21
N PHE A 138 6.58 -2.03 -3.90
CA PHE A 138 6.71 -2.93 -5.02
C PHE A 138 5.61 -2.70 -6.07
N PHE A 139 5.83 -3.15 -7.29
CA PHE A 139 4.96 -2.83 -8.41
C PHE A 139 5.09 -3.83 -9.55
N ALA A 140 4.04 -3.93 -10.37
CA ALA A 140 4.08 -4.64 -11.64
C ALA A 140 3.14 -3.99 -12.67
N ILE A 141 3.47 -4.16 -13.94
CA ILE A 141 2.68 -3.65 -15.05
C ILE A 141 2.52 -4.72 -16.12
N HIS A 142 1.32 -4.77 -16.70
CA HIS A 142 1.01 -5.64 -17.83
C HIS A 142 2.00 -5.42 -18.99
N PRO A 143 2.56 -6.47 -19.61
CA PRO A 143 3.61 -6.37 -20.63
C PRO A 143 3.31 -5.38 -21.76
N LYS A 144 2.06 -5.34 -22.21
CA LYS A 144 1.60 -4.44 -23.30
C LYS A 144 1.80 -2.96 -23.00
N TYR A 145 1.90 -2.58 -21.71
CA TYR A 145 2.01 -1.17 -21.27
C TYR A 145 3.40 -0.83 -20.73
N ARG A 146 4.36 -1.74 -20.83
CA ARG A 146 5.77 -1.48 -20.48
C ARG A 146 6.40 -0.44 -21.40
N ASN A 147 7.46 0.22 -20.92
CA ASN A 147 8.24 1.22 -21.68
C ASN A 147 7.44 2.44 -22.19
N GLN A 148 6.30 2.77 -21.53
CA GLN A 148 5.45 3.90 -21.88
C GLN A 148 5.36 4.97 -20.76
N GLY A 149 6.19 4.88 -19.72
CA GLY A 149 6.24 5.86 -18.63
C GLY A 149 5.23 5.64 -17.49
N TYR A 150 4.18 4.84 -17.67
CA TYR A 150 3.12 4.64 -16.66
C TYR A 150 3.65 4.24 -15.29
N MET A 151 4.60 3.29 -15.24
CA MET A 151 5.12 2.83 -13.95
C MET A 151 5.93 3.93 -13.23
N GLN A 152 6.71 4.71 -13.96
CA GLN A 152 7.47 5.84 -13.38
C GLN A 152 6.53 6.89 -12.78
N GLU A 153 5.46 7.26 -13.49
CA GLU A 153 4.44 8.18 -12.97
C GLU A 153 3.77 7.62 -11.73
N SER A 154 3.38 6.35 -11.77
CA SER A 154 2.69 5.67 -10.67
C SER A 154 3.53 5.55 -9.40
N VAL A 155 4.79 5.12 -9.53
CA VAL A 155 5.71 5.03 -8.39
C VAL A 155 5.95 6.41 -7.78
N ARG A 156 6.13 7.45 -8.61
CA ARG A 156 6.31 8.83 -8.13
C ARG A 156 5.09 9.32 -7.37
N LEU A 157 3.87 9.11 -7.89
CA LEU A 157 2.63 9.49 -7.21
C LEU A 157 2.46 8.77 -5.87
N ALA A 158 2.67 7.45 -5.84
CA ALA A 158 2.56 6.66 -4.62
C ALA A 158 3.57 7.13 -3.56
N THR A 159 4.84 7.32 -3.95
CA THR A 159 5.90 7.82 -3.06
C THR A 159 5.57 9.21 -2.52
N GLN A 160 5.13 10.14 -3.37
CA GLN A 160 4.72 11.48 -2.94
C GLN A 160 3.54 11.45 -1.98
N TYR A 161 2.56 10.57 -2.21
CA TYR A 161 1.43 10.40 -1.29
C TYR A 161 1.90 9.94 0.09
N ILE A 162 2.73 8.90 0.16
CA ILE A 162 3.27 8.37 1.43
C ILE A 162 4.07 9.46 2.19
N CYS A 163 4.92 10.19 1.48
CA CYS A 163 5.68 11.31 2.03
C CYS A 163 4.76 12.43 2.56
N ASN A 164 3.83 12.91 1.75
CA ASN A 164 2.92 14.02 2.11
C ASN A 164 1.97 13.64 3.27
N ALA A 165 1.55 12.38 3.33
CA ALA A 165 0.73 11.86 4.41
C ALA A 165 1.53 11.57 5.69
N LYS A 166 2.87 11.72 5.66
CA LYS A 166 3.79 11.46 6.77
C LYS A 166 3.63 10.08 7.39
N LEU A 167 3.42 9.08 6.54
CA LEU A 167 3.22 7.69 6.97
C LEU A 167 4.55 7.01 7.34
N THR A 168 5.63 7.43 6.68
CA THR A 168 7.01 7.04 6.99
C THR A 168 7.97 8.11 6.45
N ASN A 169 9.24 8.09 6.84
CA ASN A 169 10.29 8.96 6.33
C ASN A 169 11.19 8.27 5.28
N GLU A 170 10.87 7.04 4.92
CA GLU A 170 11.63 6.27 3.95
C GLU A 170 10.75 5.23 3.24
N LEU A 171 11.19 4.81 2.06
CA LEU A 171 10.66 3.63 1.36
C LEU A 171 11.82 2.83 0.79
N HIS A 172 11.77 1.51 0.99
CA HIS A 172 12.76 0.56 0.51
C HIS A 172 12.17 -0.35 -0.57
N THR A 173 13.04 -0.92 -1.38
CA THR A 173 12.71 -2.05 -2.24
C THR A 173 13.98 -2.82 -2.59
N GLU A 174 13.84 -4.12 -2.80
CA GLU A 174 14.90 -4.99 -3.25
C GLU A 174 14.59 -5.48 -4.67
N VAL A 175 15.57 -5.41 -5.56
CA VAL A 175 15.41 -5.68 -6.99
C VAL A 175 16.50 -6.64 -7.44
N ASP A 176 16.13 -7.69 -8.18
CA ASP A 176 17.09 -8.59 -8.83
C ASP A 176 18.04 -7.81 -9.76
N VAL A 177 19.33 -8.12 -9.73
CA VAL A 177 20.37 -7.43 -10.55
C VAL A 177 20.07 -7.48 -12.05
N ASN A 178 19.26 -8.45 -12.52
CA ASN A 178 18.87 -8.59 -13.92
C ASN A 178 17.56 -7.83 -14.24
N ASN A 179 16.86 -7.29 -13.24
CA ASN A 179 15.62 -6.54 -13.44
C ASN A 179 15.91 -5.08 -13.78
N ILE A 180 16.59 -4.85 -14.90
CA ILE A 180 16.97 -3.52 -15.36
C ILE A 180 15.77 -2.57 -15.52
N ALA A 181 14.58 -3.12 -15.83
CA ALA A 181 13.39 -2.30 -15.99
C ALA A 181 12.97 -1.65 -14.67
N SER A 182 12.91 -2.42 -13.57
CA SER A 182 12.59 -1.88 -12.24
C SER A 182 13.66 -0.93 -11.71
N GLN A 183 14.95 -1.23 -11.94
CA GLN A 183 16.06 -0.34 -11.58
C GLN A 183 15.88 1.05 -12.21
N LYS A 184 15.64 1.13 -13.52
CA LYS A 184 15.41 2.38 -14.23
C LYS A 184 14.19 3.15 -13.72
N VAL A 185 13.11 2.46 -13.38
CA VAL A 185 11.92 3.09 -12.78
C VAL A 185 12.28 3.74 -11.45
N LEU A 186 12.92 3.01 -10.54
CA LEU A 186 13.30 3.49 -9.21
C LEU A 186 14.26 4.68 -9.28
N GLU A 187 15.33 4.56 -10.06
CA GLU A 187 16.31 5.65 -10.25
C GLU A 187 15.66 6.91 -10.81
N SER A 188 14.76 6.78 -11.79
CA SER A 188 14.01 7.92 -12.36
C SER A 188 13.03 8.56 -11.37
N CYS A 189 12.63 7.83 -10.32
CA CYS A 189 11.78 8.30 -9.25
C CYS A 189 12.55 8.87 -8.05
N GLY A 190 13.90 8.85 -8.09
CA GLY A 190 14.76 9.43 -7.06
C GLY A 190 15.22 8.44 -5.99
N TYR A 191 14.92 7.15 -6.15
CA TYR A 191 15.48 6.11 -5.29
C TYR A 191 16.97 5.97 -5.53
N ARG A 192 17.73 5.74 -4.45
CA ARG A 192 19.18 5.58 -4.47
C ARG A 192 19.55 4.17 -4.02
N ILE A 193 20.63 3.65 -4.58
CA ILE A 193 21.19 2.37 -4.14
C ILE A 193 21.72 2.52 -2.72
N SER A 194 21.28 1.65 -1.82
CA SER A 194 21.76 1.54 -0.44
C SER A 194 22.71 0.35 -0.25
N GLU A 195 22.49 -0.74 -0.99
CA GLU A 195 23.29 -1.95 -0.91
C GLU A 195 23.25 -2.71 -2.24
N VAL A 196 24.34 -3.39 -2.58
CA VAL A 196 24.44 -4.26 -3.76
C VAL A 196 25.01 -5.60 -3.33
N ASN A 197 24.29 -6.69 -3.67
CA ASN A 197 24.73 -8.07 -3.50
C ASN A 197 24.90 -8.75 -4.86
N ASP A 198 25.33 -10.00 -4.88
CA ASP A 198 25.52 -10.76 -6.13
C ASP A 198 24.23 -10.95 -6.93
N THR A 199 23.09 -10.99 -6.25
CA THR A 199 21.77 -11.29 -6.86
C THR A 199 20.79 -10.14 -6.77
N THR A 200 20.99 -9.18 -5.84
CA THR A 200 20.00 -8.14 -5.53
C THR A 200 20.65 -6.78 -5.32
N ILE A 201 19.89 -5.73 -5.61
CA ILE A 201 20.20 -4.34 -5.34
C ILE A 201 19.10 -3.79 -4.46
N LYS A 202 19.47 -3.22 -3.30
CA LYS A 202 18.52 -2.52 -2.42
C LYS A 202 18.50 -1.04 -2.77
N TYR A 203 17.30 -0.53 -2.93
CA TYR A 203 17.02 0.88 -3.18
C TYR A 203 16.31 1.49 -1.98
N VAL A 204 16.60 2.75 -1.72
CA VAL A 204 15.94 3.55 -0.69
C VAL A 204 15.65 4.95 -1.21
N GLN A 205 14.51 5.48 -0.83
CA GLN A 205 14.23 6.91 -0.92
C GLN A 205 13.94 7.44 0.47
N LEU A 206 14.60 8.53 0.85
CA LEU A 206 14.51 9.19 2.15
C LEU A 206 13.95 10.59 1.96
N TRP A 207 13.19 11.09 2.94
CA TRP A 207 12.74 12.47 3.01
C TRP A 207 12.63 12.95 4.47
N ASP A 208 12.75 14.25 4.67
CA ASP A 208 12.57 14.87 5.98
C ASP A 208 11.07 15.04 6.26
N ILE A 209 10.58 14.59 7.43
CA ILE A 209 9.18 14.67 7.87
C ILE A 209 9.00 15.80 8.89
#